data_7655fffb0f975dd48eab9f4c14a390c7
#
_entry.id   7655fffb0f975dd48eab9f4c14a390c7
#
_cell.length_a   1.000
_cell.length_b   1.000
_cell.length_c   1.000
_cell.angle_alpha   90.00
_cell.angle_beta   90.00
_cell.angle_gamma   90.00
#
_symmetry.space_group_name_H-M   'P 1'
#
loop_
_entity.id
_entity.type
_entity.pdbx_description
1 polymer ?
#
loop_
_entity_poly.entity_id
_entity_poly.type
_entity_poly.pdbx_seq_one_letter_code
_entity_poly.pdbx_strand_id
1 'polypeptide(L)'
;MGKILILTNHSYMLYRFRTELIQTLMKDHEVVLSMPFVGHEEDFMAMGLRCIETEVDRRGIDPRRDLKLFAFYRRLLKAEKPDMVITYSIKPNIYGGWACQLAGIPYCVNVQGLGTAFHKKGLAQIVTVMYKTALRKARTVFFENQGNANEFVSRHIIPVKKITLLSGAGINLEAFPYVPYPENDRVHFLYLS
;
A
#
# COMPACT_ATOMS: atom_id res chain seq x y z
N MET A 1 2.07 18.39 -15.12
CA MET A 1 2.91 17.26 -14.66
C MET A 1 3.10 17.45 -13.17
N GLY A 2 2.70 16.49 -12.34
CA GLY A 2 2.80 16.55 -10.88
C GLY A 2 3.73 15.45 -10.37
N LYS A 3 4.16 15.54 -9.09
CA LYS A 3 4.99 14.52 -8.45
C LYS A 3 4.14 13.62 -7.56
N ILE A 4 4.23 12.31 -7.77
CA ILE A 4 3.56 11.28 -6.97
C ILE A 4 4.62 10.51 -6.18
N LEU A 5 4.45 10.44 -4.85
CA LEU A 5 5.29 9.62 -3.98
C LEU A 5 4.51 8.39 -3.53
N ILE A 6 5.07 7.21 -3.77
CA ILE A 6 4.49 5.93 -3.33
C ILE A 6 5.27 5.41 -2.12
N LEU A 7 4.56 5.18 -1.02
CA LEU A 7 5.11 4.60 0.21
C LEU A 7 4.64 3.16 0.37
N THR A 8 5.56 2.22 0.46
CA THR A 8 5.23 0.80 0.70
C THR A 8 6.23 0.15 1.66
N ASN A 9 5.88 -1.02 2.16
CA ASN A 9 6.76 -1.83 3.01
C ASN A 9 7.43 -3.00 2.29
N HIS A 10 7.34 -3.06 0.93
CA HIS A 10 7.86 -4.20 0.18
C HIS A 10 8.00 -3.91 -1.31
N SER A 11 9.24 -3.80 -1.81
CA SER A 11 9.51 -3.56 -3.24
C SER A 11 9.02 -4.70 -4.14
N TYR A 12 9.31 -5.95 -3.78
CA TYR A 12 8.86 -7.12 -4.53
C TYR A 12 7.34 -7.17 -4.75
N MET A 13 6.55 -6.93 -3.69
CA MET A 13 5.08 -6.94 -3.80
C MET A 13 4.57 -5.76 -4.64
N LEU A 14 5.20 -4.60 -4.51
CA LEU A 14 4.88 -3.45 -5.35
C LEU A 14 5.13 -3.75 -6.82
N TYR A 15 6.27 -4.36 -7.15
CA TYR A 15 6.62 -4.74 -8.51
C TYR A 15 5.62 -5.73 -9.09
N ARG A 16 5.32 -6.81 -8.36
CA ARG A 16 4.43 -7.87 -8.85
C ARG A 16 2.99 -7.43 -9.09
N PHE A 17 2.49 -6.46 -8.36
CA PHE A 17 1.07 -6.13 -8.37
C PHE A 17 0.75 -4.69 -8.79
N ARG A 18 1.75 -3.82 -9.00
CA ARG A 18 1.52 -2.40 -9.28
C ARG A 18 2.40 -1.82 -10.39
N THR A 19 3.18 -2.63 -11.07
CA THR A 19 4.06 -2.15 -12.15
C THR A 19 3.27 -1.44 -13.24
N GLU A 20 2.16 -2.00 -13.71
CA GLU A 20 1.33 -1.39 -14.76
C GLU A 20 0.69 -0.07 -14.30
N LEU A 21 0.25 0.00 -13.04
CA LEU A 21 -0.24 1.25 -12.46
C LEU A 21 0.88 2.30 -12.43
N ILE A 22 2.06 1.93 -11.96
CA ILE A 22 3.23 2.83 -11.88
C ILE A 22 3.61 3.33 -13.26
N GLN A 23 3.73 2.45 -14.25
CA GLN A 23 4.01 2.80 -15.64
C GLN A 23 2.95 3.75 -16.22
N THR A 24 1.69 3.54 -15.87
CA THR A 24 0.61 4.43 -16.30
C THR A 24 0.75 5.82 -15.67
N LEU A 25 1.06 5.90 -14.37
CA LEU A 25 1.29 7.17 -13.69
C LEU A 25 2.51 7.92 -14.24
N MET A 26 3.56 7.20 -14.65
CA MET A 26 4.78 7.79 -15.22
C MET A 26 4.54 8.50 -16.56
N LYS A 27 3.46 8.20 -17.28
CA LYS A 27 3.15 8.88 -18.55
C LYS A 27 2.88 10.39 -18.35
N ASP A 28 2.32 10.77 -17.21
CA ASP A 28 1.86 12.12 -16.94
C ASP A 28 2.49 12.76 -15.69
N HIS A 29 3.20 11.96 -14.88
CA HIS A 29 3.72 12.37 -13.57
C HIS A 29 5.15 11.90 -13.32
N GLU A 30 5.89 12.65 -12.51
CA GLU A 30 7.10 12.16 -11.86
C GLU A 30 6.70 11.21 -10.73
N VAL A 31 7.14 9.96 -10.78
CA VAL A 31 6.84 8.96 -9.74
C VAL A 31 8.11 8.64 -8.95
N VAL A 32 8.03 8.74 -7.63
CA VAL A 32 9.10 8.39 -6.69
C VAL A 32 8.62 7.27 -5.77
N LEU A 33 9.45 6.26 -5.56
CA LEU A 33 9.14 5.11 -4.70
C LEU A 33 9.96 5.18 -3.42
N SER A 34 9.31 5.00 -2.27
CA SER A 34 9.96 4.86 -0.96
C SER A 34 9.57 3.52 -0.35
N MET A 35 10.56 2.63 -0.21
CA MET A 35 10.32 1.23 0.12
C MET A 35 11.57 0.55 0.66
N PRO A 36 11.47 -0.55 1.42
CA PRO A 36 12.60 -1.45 1.67
C PRO A 36 13.03 -2.12 0.36
N PHE A 37 14.33 -2.24 0.15
CA PHE A 37 14.91 -2.94 -0.99
C PHE A 37 14.97 -4.44 -0.69
N VAL A 38 13.95 -5.18 -1.14
CA VAL A 38 13.78 -6.62 -0.90
C VAL A 38 13.50 -7.38 -2.19
N GLY A 39 14.00 -6.85 -3.31
CA GLY A 39 13.90 -7.38 -4.67
C GLY A 39 13.12 -6.47 -5.61
N HIS A 40 13.52 -6.50 -6.88
CA HIS A 40 12.98 -5.68 -7.99
C HIS A 40 13.18 -4.17 -7.89
N GLU A 41 13.97 -3.66 -6.94
CA GLU A 41 14.34 -2.24 -6.89
C GLU A 41 15.14 -1.81 -8.12
N GLU A 42 16.05 -2.67 -8.60
CA GLU A 42 16.84 -2.43 -9.82
C GLU A 42 15.96 -2.38 -11.07
N ASP A 43 14.92 -3.23 -11.14
CA ASP A 43 13.95 -3.18 -12.23
C ASP A 43 13.21 -1.85 -12.27
N PHE A 44 12.79 -1.32 -11.12
CA PHE A 44 12.18 0.00 -11.05
C PHE A 44 13.14 1.11 -11.47
N MET A 45 14.41 1.04 -11.05
CA MET A 45 15.44 2.01 -11.45
C MET A 45 15.71 1.93 -12.96
N ALA A 46 15.73 0.73 -13.53
CA ALA A 46 15.87 0.52 -14.97
C ALA A 46 14.70 1.11 -15.80
N MET A 47 13.50 1.18 -15.20
CA MET A 47 12.34 1.88 -15.79
C MET A 47 12.46 3.42 -15.68
N GLY A 48 13.51 3.95 -15.06
CA GLY A 48 13.70 5.39 -14.86
C GLY A 48 13.06 5.94 -13.58
N LEU A 49 12.62 5.09 -12.67
CA LEU A 49 12.04 5.50 -11.39
C LEU A 49 13.13 5.84 -10.37
N ARG A 50 12.90 6.90 -9.60
CA ARG A 50 13.70 7.20 -8.44
C ARG A 50 13.21 6.38 -7.25
N CYS A 51 14.08 5.52 -6.73
CA CYS A 51 13.82 4.67 -5.57
C CYS A 51 14.58 5.19 -4.36
N ILE A 52 13.90 5.27 -3.22
CA ILE A 52 14.44 5.72 -1.94
C ILE A 52 14.31 4.56 -0.95
N GLU A 53 15.43 4.05 -0.48
CA GLU A 53 15.43 2.99 0.50
C GLU A 53 14.84 3.48 1.83
N THR A 54 13.94 2.68 2.39
CA THR A 54 13.23 3.02 3.63
C THR A 54 13.11 1.79 4.50
N GLU A 55 13.74 1.81 5.65
CA GLU A 55 13.60 0.73 6.63
C GLU A 55 12.17 0.68 7.19
N VAL A 56 11.48 -0.43 6.96
CA VAL A 56 10.16 -0.70 7.53
C VAL A 56 10.16 -2.07 8.20
N ASP A 57 10.01 -2.10 9.51
CA ASP A 57 9.78 -3.35 10.22
C ASP A 57 8.36 -3.87 9.94
N ARG A 58 8.24 -4.87 9.06
CA ARG A 58 6.94 -5.35 8.54
C ARG A 58 6.05 -6.00 9.59
N ARG A 59 6.62 -6.70 10.55
CA ARG A 59 5.90 -7.56 11.51
C ARG A 59 6.08 -7.16 12.95
N GLY A 60 7.12 -6.42 13.27
CA GLY A 60 7.43 -5.99 14.63
C GLY A 60 6.51 -4.88 15.14
N ILE A 61 6.30 -4.88 16.45
CA ILE A 61 5.63 -3.80 17.19
C ILE A 61 6.71 -3.16 18.05
N ASP A 62 7.47 -2.25 17.46
CA ASP A 62 8.52 -1.51 18.16
C ASP A 62 8.23 0.00 18.02
N PRO A 63 7.74 0.64 19.09
CA PRO A 63 7.41 2.05 19.06
C PRO A 63 8.59 2.97 18.70
N ARG A 64 9.83 2.57 19.01
CA ARG A 64 11.02 3.36 18.68
C ARG A 64 11.30 3.33 17.18
N ARG A 65 11.21 2.15 16.55
CA ARG A 65 11.34 1.99 15.10
C ARG A 65 10.19 2.69 14.37
N ASP A 66 9.00 2.59 14.90
CA ASP A 66 7.82 3.22 14.31
C ASP A 66 7.90 4.76 14.38
N LEU A 67 8.42 5.31 15.47
CA LEU A 67 8.67 6.75 15.59
C LEU A 67 9.77 7.22 14.61
N LYS A 68 10.83 6.41 14.42
CA LYS A 68 11.87 6.69 13.41
C LYS A 68 11.29 6.71 12.00
N LEU A 69 10.43 5.73 11.65
CA LEU A 69 9.75 5.66 10.37
C LEU A 69 8.86 6.90 10.13
N PHE A 70 8.08 7.29 11.14
CA PHE A 70 7.26 8.50 11.06
C PHE A 70 8.11 9.77 10.84
N ALA A 71 9.20 9.92 11.59
CA ALA A 71 10.14 11.04 11.43
C ALA A 71 10.81 11.02 10.05
N PHE A 72 11.14 9.84 9.53
CA PHE A 72 11.67 9.67 8.17
C PHE A 72 10.65 10.16 7.14
N TYR A 73 9.39 9.70 7.19
CA TYR A 73 8.36 10.14 6.24
C TYR A 73 8.14 11.66 6.29
N ARG A 74 8.16 12.28 7.46
CA ARG A 74 8.08 13.74 7.56
C ARG A 74 9.23 14.46 6.85
N ARG A 75 10.46 13.98 7.00
CA ARG A 75 11.64 14.53 6.29
C ARG A 75 11.54 14.29 4.79
N LEU A 76 11.14 13.09 4.40
CA LEU A 76 10.95 12.70 3.01
C LEU A 76 9.94 13.62 2.31
N LEU A 77 8.76 13.82 2.90
CA LEU A 77 7.73 14.70 2.35
C LEU A 77 8.21 16.16 2.21
N LYS A 78 9.01 16.65 3.17
CA LYS A 78 9.60 17.99 3.11
C LYS A 78 10.64 18.11 1.98
N ALA A 79 11.43 17.06 1.74
CA ALA A 79 12.46 17.01 0.71
C ALA A 79 11.86 16.85 -0.69
N GLU A 80 10.95 15.88 -0.85
CA GLU A 80 10.37 15.54 -2.15
C GLU A 80 9.26 16.48 -2.60
N LYS A 81 8.52 17.08 -1.67
CA LYS A 81 7.39 17.99 -1.92
C LYS A 81 6.39 17.40 -2.95
N PRO A 82 5.89 16.18 -2.76
CA PRO A 82 4.99 15.57 -3.72
C PRO A 82 3.62 16.27 -3.74
N ASP A 83 2.99 16.28 -4.91
CA ASP A 83 1.62 16.78 -5.07
C ASP A 83 0.59 15.77 -4.55
N MET A 84 0.95 14.47 -4.56
CA MET A 84 0.12 13.38 -4.09
C MET A 84 0.98 12.27 -3.48
N VAL A 85 0.47 11.64 -2.43
CA VAL A 85 1.07 10.44 -1.85
C VAL A 85 0.11 9.26 -1.96
N ILE A 86 0.63 8.09 -2.35
CA ILE A 86 -0.09 6.82 -2.37
C ILE A 86 0.60 5.89 -1.37
N THR A 87 -0.17 5.28 -0.48
CA THR A 87 0.39 4.39 0.53
C THR A 87 -0.14 2.97 0.40
N TYR A 88 0.74 2.00 0.66
CA TYR A 88 0.44 0.57 0.68
C TYR A 88 0.92 -0.05 1.99
N SER A 89 0.13 -0.96 2.57
CA SER A 89 0.42 -1.69 3.81
C SER A 89 0.25 -0.87 5.09
N ILE A 90 0.10 -1.57 6.22
CA ILE A 90 -0.36 -0.99 7.49
C ILE A 90 0.51 0.18 7.97
N LYS A 91 1.83 -0.01 8.07
CA LYS A 91 2.72 1.04 8.62
C LYS A 91 2.83 2.26 7.71
N PRO A 92 3.07 2.15 6.39
CA PRO A 92 2.99 3.30 5.49
C PRO A 92 1.62 3.97 5.48
N ASN A 93 0.52 3.20 5.55
CA ASN A 93 -0.83 3.75 5.62
C ASN A 93 -1.04 4.62 6.86
N ILE A 94 -0.53 4.20 8.01
CA ILE A 94 -0.69 4.92 9.28
C ILE A 94 0.33 6.06 9.39
N TYR A 95 1.62 5.75 9.37
CA TYR A 95 2.68 6.76 9.61
C TYR A 95 2.85 7.72 8.43
N GLY A 96 2.69 7.23 7.19
CA GLY A 96 2.62 8.06 5.99
C GLY A 96 1.39 8.95 6.00
N GLY A 97 0.23 8.40 6.35
CA GLY A 97 -1.02 9.17 6.48
C GLY A 97 -0.90 10.30 7.50
N TRP A 98 -0.35 10.05 8.70
CA TRP A 98 -0.10 11.10 9.69
C TRP A 98 0.90 12.15 9.19
N ALA A 99 1.98 11.71 8.54
CA ALA A 99 2.98 12.63 7.98
C ALA A 99 2.36 13.54 6.91
N CYS A 100 1.55 12.99 6.01
CA CYS A 100 0.81 13.75 4.99
C CYS A 100 -0.17 14.75 5.61
N GLN A 101 -0.92 14.36 6.65
CA GLN A 101 -1.84 15.27 7.35
C GLN A 101 -1.13 16.47 7.95
N LEU A 102 0.05 16.25 8.57
CA LEU A 102 0.85 17.34 9.14
C LEU A 102 1.48 18.23 8.09
N ALA A 103 1.84 17.67 6.94
CA ALA A 103 2.43 18.42 5.83
C ALA A 103 1.38 19.11 4.95
N GLY A 104 0.08 18.82 5.14
CA GLY A 104 -0.98 19.33 4.27
C GLY A 104 -0.99 18.73 2.85
N ILE A 105 -0.30 17.61 2.64
CA ILE A 105 -0.17 16.95 1.34
C ILE A 105 -1.35 15.99 1.12
N PRO A 106 -2.03 16.03 -0.04
CA PRO A 106 -3.07 15.10 -0.39
C PRO A 106 -2.55 13.66 -0.46
N TYR A 107 -3.33 12.69 0.00
CA TYR A 107 -2.93 11.28 -0.06
C TYR A 107 -4.11 10.33 -0.24
N CYS A 108 -3.82 9.19 -0.86
CA CYS A 108 -4.70 8.04 -1.02
C CYS A 108 -4.07 6.83 -0.33
N VAL A 109 -4.91 5.94 0.18
CA VAL A 109 -4.48 4.78 0.96
C VAL A 109 -5.01 3.51 0.33
N ASN A 110 -4.16 2.48 0.21
CA ASN A 110 -4.55 1.15 -0.24
C ASN A 110 -4.51 0.16 0.93
N VAL A 111 -5.65 -0.44 1.23
CA VAL A 111 -5.80 -1.49 2.24
C VAL A 111 -5.95 -2.83 1.53
N GLN A 112 -4.82 -3.50 1.31
CA GLN A 112 -4.75 -4.80 0.64
C GLN A 112 -5.25 -5.94 1.53
N GLY A 113 -5.12 -5.78 2.86
CA GLY A 113 -5.56 -6.73 3.86
C GLY A 113 -5.49 -6.15 5.26
N LEU A 114 -6.21 -6.79 6.18
CA LEU A 114 -6.25 -6.34 7.58
C LEU A 114 -4.97 -6.70 8.36
N GLY A 115 -4.22 -7.70 7.85
CA GLY A 115 -3.02 -8.21 8.50
C GLY A 115 -3.30 -8.90 9.84
N THR A 116 -2.25 -9.50 10.40
CA THR A 116 -2.34 -10.26 11.66
C THR A 116 -2.69 -9.41 12.88
N ALA A 117 -2.52 -8.09 12.79
CA ALA A 117 -2.84 -7.16 13.87
C ALA A 117 -4.34 -7.17 14.23
N PHE A 118 -5.22 -7.38 13.27
CA PHE A 118 -6.67 -7.44 13.50
C PHE A 118 -7.14 -8.75 14.13
N HIS A 119 -6.33 -9.80 14.13
CA HIS A 119 -6.66 -11.08 14.77
C HIS A 119 -6.36 -11.11 16.29
N LYS A 120 -5.58 -10.16 16.80
CA LYS A 120 -5.26 -10.07 18.24
C LYS A 120 -6.10 -8.96 18.88
N LYS A 121 -7.05 -9.32 19.77
CA LYS A 121 -8.07 -8.40 20.33
C LYS A 121 -7.52 -7.04 20.81
N GLY A 122 -6.50 -7.01 21.66
CA GLY A 122 -5.95 -5.75 22.17
C GLY A 122 -5.24 -4.92 21.09
N LEU A 123 -4.46 -5.58 20.21
CA LEU A 123 -3.75 -4.94 19.14
C LEU A 123 -4.70 -4.38 18.07
N ALA A 124 -5.77 -5.11 17.78
CA ALA A 124 -6.79 -4.68 16.83
C ALA A 124 -7.43 -3.34 17.24
N GLN A 125 -7.67 -3.12 18.53
CA GLN A 125 -8.21 -1.84 19.03
C GLN A 125 -7.23 -0.69 18.82
N ILE A 126 -5.95 -0.90 19.15
CA ILE A 126 -4.90 0.12 18.94
C ILE A 126 -4.80 0.47 17.45
N VAL A 127 -4.67 -0.54 16.59
CA VAL A 127 -4.56 -0.34 15.13
C VAL A 127 -5.81 0.32 14.55
N THR A 128 -7.00 -0.01 15.07
CA THR A 128 -8.27 0.66 14.70
C THR A 128 -8.20 2.17 14.97
N VAL A 129 -7.77 2.57 16.18
CA VAL A 129 -7.62 4.00 16.53
C VAL A 129 -6.55 4.68 15.67
N MET A 130 -5.42 4.02 15.44
CA MET A 130 -4.35 4.52 14.58
C MET A 130 -4.85 4.76 13.15
N TYR A 131 -5.56 3.79 12.55
CA TYR A 131 -6.16 3.96 11.24
C TYR A 131 -7.20 5.08 11.22
N LYS A 132 -8.10 5.13 12.19
CA LYS A 132 -9.13 6.16 12.28
C LYS A 132 -8.53 7.57 12.25
N THR A 133 -7.43 7.78 12.96
CA THR A 133 -6.74 9.08 12.97
C THR A 133 -5.94 9.31 11.70
N ALA A 134 -5.24 8.28 11.19
CA ALA A 134 -4.41 8.38 10.00
C ALA A 134 -5.20 8.59 8.70
N LEU A 135 -6.45 8.07 8.62
CA LEU A 135 -7.29 8.18 7.42
C LEU A 135 -8.23 9.37 7.42
N ARG A 136 -8.24 10.17 8.49
CA ARG A 136 -9.19 11.28 8.65
C ARG A 136 -9.17 12.27 7.49
N LYS A 137 -7.99 12.57 6.94
CA LYS A 137 -7.81 13.50 5.82
C LYS A 137 -7.47 12.81 4.49
N ALA A 138 -7.48 11.46 4.43
CA ALA A 138 -7.30 10.75 3.18
C ALA A 138 -8.36 11.16 2.15
N ARG A 139 -7.98 11.36 0.89
CA ARG A 139 -8.91 11.66 -0.21
C ARG A 139 -9.82 10.47 -0.48
N THR A 140 -9.21 9.30 -0.59
CA THR A 140 -9.91 8.02 -0.76
C THR A 140 -9.12 6.89 -0.12
N VAL A 141 -9.83 5.81 0.22
CA VAL A 141 -9.24 4.56 0.70
C VAL A 141 -9.70 3.44 -0.22
N PHE A 142 -8.74 2.83 -0.89
CA PHE A 142 -8.96 1.71 -1.79
C PHE A 142 -8.93 0.40 -1.03
N PHE A 143 -9.86 -0.49 -1.35
CA PHE A 143 -9.92 -1.86 -0.85
C PHE A 143 -9.99 -2.83 -2.01
N GLU A 144 -9.32 -3.97 -1.89
CA GLU A 144 -9.30 -5.02 -2.92
C GLU A 144 -10.45 -6.04 -2.73
N ASN A 145 -11.19 -5.95 -1.63
CA ASN A 145 -12.36 -6.78 -1.37
C ASN A 145 -13.36 -6.12 -0.43
N GLN A 146 -14.62 -6.50 -0.58
CA GLN A 146 -15.74 -5.97 0.21
C GLN A 146 -15.62 -6.29 1.71
N GLY A 147 -15.06 -7.45 2.08
CA GLY A 147 -14.93 -7.87 3.48
C GLY A 147 -14.07 -6.90 4.28
N ASN A 148 -12.90 -6.52 3.75
CA ASN A 148 -12.02 -5.53 4.40
C ASN A 148 -12.68 -4.15 4.48
N ALA A 149 -13.40 -3.72 3.45
CA ALA A 149 -14.13 -2.46 3.47
C ALA A 149 -15.22 -2.46 4.55
N ASN A 150 -16.01 -3.54 4.65
CA ASN A 150 -17.04 -3.70 5.66
C ASN A 150 -16.47 -3.67 7.08
N GLU A 151 -15.32 -4.29 7.32
CA GLU A 151 -14.64 -4.28 8.62
C GLU A 151 -14.23 -2.85 9.02
N PHE A 152 -13.73 -2.04 8.09
CA PHE A 152 -13.38 -0.65 8.37
C PHE A 152 -14.60 0.23 8.67
N VAL A 153 -15.73 -0.04 8.00
CA VAL A 153 -16.99 0.65 8.27
C VAL A 153 -17.58 0.25 9.61
N SER A 154 -17.65 -1.06 9.91
CA SER A 154 -18.20 -1.58 11.16
C SER A 154 -17.45 -1.09 12.39
N ARG A 155 -16.12 -0.92 12.27
CA ARG A 155 -15.26 -0.34 13.32
C ARG A 155 -15.26 1.20 13.34
N HIS A 156 -16.05 1.85 12.50
CA HIS A 156 -16.11 3.31 12.40
C HIS A 156 -14.74 3.95 12.12
N ILE A 157 -13.89 3.27 11.33
CA ILE A 157 -12.57 3.80 10.93
C ILE A 157 -12.75 4.89 9.89
N ILE A 158 -13.56 4.64 8.86
CA ILE A 158 -13.86 5.59 7.79
C ILE A 158 -15.34 5.54 7.41
N PRO A 159 -15.90 6.64 6.91
CA PRO A 159 -17.23 6.64 6.33
C PRO A 159 -17.24 6.02 4.93
N VAL A 160 -18.36 5.41 4.54
CA VAL A 160 -18.55 4.74 3.23
C VAL A 160 -18.16 5.62 2.04
N LYS A 161 -18.47 6.92 2.11
CA LYS A 161 -18.16 7.88 1.03
C LYS A 161 -16.68 8.03 0.68
N LYS A 162 -15.77 7.55 1.53
CA LYS A 162 -14.32 7.55 1.29
C LYS A 162 -13.79 6.24 0.72
N ILE A 163 -14.65 5.24 0.58
CA ILE A 163 -14.28 3.91 0.09
C ILE A 163 -14.35 3.89 -1.43
N THR A 164 -13.30 3.34 -2.02
CA THR A 164 -13.31 2.88 -3.41
C THR A 164 -12.97 1.40 -3.41
N LEU A 165 -13.90 0.58 -3.87
CA LEU A 165 -13.70 -0.86 -3.99
C LEU A 165 -13.08 -1.15 -5.35
N LEU A 166 -11.98 -1.90 -5.34
CA LEU A 166 -11.32 -2.43 -6.52
C LEU A 166 -11.74 -3.89 -6.72
N SER A 167 -11.70 -4.36 -7.96
CA SER A 167 -11.94 -5.77 -8.30
C SER A 167 -10.70 -6.65 -8.06
N GLY A 168 -9.99 -6.43 -6.95
CA GLY A 168 -8.73 -7.09 -6.61
C GLY A 168 -7.50 -6.29 -7.04
N ALA A 169 -6.36 -6.95 -7.06
CA ALA A 169 -5.08 -6.35 -7.47
C ALA A 169 -4.94 -6.18 -8.99
N GLY A 170 -5.75 -6.91 -9.74
CA GLY A 170 -5.60 -7.05 -11.19
C GLY A 170 -4.60 -8.13 -11.60
N ILE A 171 -4.65 -8.53 -12.85
CA ILE A 171 -3.70 -9.47 -13.47
C ILE A 171 -3.41 -9.01 -14.89
N ASN A 172 -2.16 -9.11 -15.28
CA ASN A 172 -1.75 -8.87 -16.67
C ASN A 172 -2.08 -10.09 -17.53
N LEU A 173 -3.10 -9.97 -18.39
CA LEU A 173 -3.57 -11.08 -19.23
C LEU A 173 -2.60 -11.45 -20.36
N GLU A 174 -1.67 -10.57 -20.73
CA GLU A 174 -0.62 -10.89 -21.70
C GLU A 174 0.45 -11.78 -21.04
N ALA A 175 0.80 -11.49 -19.78
CA ALA A 175 1.76 -12.29 -19.02
C ALA A 175 1.15 -13.61 -18.50
N PHE A 176 -0.17 -13.63 -18.28
CA PHE A 176 -0.93 -14.78 -17.77
C PHE A 176 -2.12 -15.07 -18.70
N PRO A 177 -1.86 -15.57 -19.92
CA PRO A 177 -2.93 -15.89 -20.86
C PRO A 177 -3.82 -17.02 -20.32
N TYR A 178 -5.09 -17.02 -20.72
CA TYR A 178 -5.98 -18.12 -20.40
C TYR A 178 -5.45 -19.42 -21.01
N VAL A 179 -5.34 -20.45 -20.19
CA VAL A 179 -5.05 -21.83 -20.60
C VAL A 179 -6.24 -22.68 -20.17
N PRO A 180 -6.87 -23.44 -21.10
CA PRO A 180 -7.96 -24.33 -20.74
C PRO A 180 -7.45 -25.44 -19.79
N TYR A 181 -8.31 -25.88 -18.91
CA TYR A 181 -7.99 -27.04 -18.07
C TYR A 181 -7.75 -28.28 -18.94
N PRO A 182 -6.71 -29.08 -18.64
CA PRO A 182 -6.51 -30.34 -19.34
C PRO A 182 -7.70 -31.28 -19.09
N GLU A 183 -8.17 -31.95 -20.12
CA GLU A 183 -9.15 -33.02 -19.99
C GLU A 183 -8.46 -34.22 -19.33
N ASN A 184 -8.82 -34.53 -18.10
CA ASN A 184 -8.25 -35.61 -17.29
C ASN A 184 -9.38 -36.43 -16.63
N ASP A 185 -9.16 -37.74 -16.52
CA ASP A 185 -10.02 -38.61 -15.71
C ASP A 185 -9.81 -38.48 -14.19
N ARG A 186 -8.85 -37.62 -13.79
CA ARG A 186 -8.46 -37.43 -12.38
C ARG A 186 -8.58 -35.97 -11.97
N VAL A 187 -9.07 -35.75 -10.75
CA VAL A 187 -9.05 -34.42 -10.11
C VAL A 187 -7.73 -34.25 -9.38
N HIS A 188 -7.00 -33.17 -9.71
CA HIS A 188 -5.75 -32.80 -9.03
C HIS A 188 -6.01 -31.65 -8.08
N PHE A 189 -5.67 -31.82 -6.80
CA PHE A 189 -5.71 -30.75 -5.80
C PHE A 189 -4.30 -30.20 -5.63
N LEU A 190 -4.11 -28.91 -5.81
CA LEU A 190 -2.85 -28.22 -5.60
C LEU A 190 -2.99 -27.26 -4.42
N TYR A 191 -2.09 -27.37 -3.44
CA TYR A 191 -1.96 -26.43 -2.34
C TYR A 191 -0.65 -25.68 -2.49
N LEU A 192 -0.72 -24.36 -2.55
CA LEU A 192 0.45 -23.45 -2.63
C LEU A 192 0.50 -22.65 -1.33
N SER A 193 1.61 -22.70 -0.59
CA SER A 193 1.83 -22.00 0.66
C SER A 193 2.98 -20.98 0.55
#